data_14733367356cd314f190bacbb53a71e8
#
_entry.id   14733367356cd314f190bacbb53a71e8
#
_cell.length_a   1.000
_cell.length_b   1.000
_cell.length_c   1.000
_cell.angle_alpha   90.00
_cell.angle_beta   90.00
_cell.angle_gamma   90.00
#
_symmetry.space_group_name_H-M   'P 1'
#
loop_
_entity.id
_entity.type
_entity.pdbx_description
1 polymer ?
#
loop_
_entity_poly.entity_id
_entity_poly.type
_entity_poly.pdbx_seq_one_letter_code
_entity_poly.pdbx_strand_id
1 'polypeptide(L)'
;MASIKESTDANGQSKYYVHWKDEKSGHGRRRIFKNIDDAAHLFWQKQNIELDCRTASWTGIDHSWPFRKLILFYLGYQAGKLEKNIIRLSSYTKCRHDLLAVDGPILEKNILHISHRDIGDSVRTGCHRWIRSAFFLLVEKRLITFNPVDRPARRKRRPITIPPSSSVRELLNNAPVRERIACWLGICGLRIGEALAVTYNDVSADWIDIRGHVVDGVIHEGLKRGVERRVRMPRELFALLDKSKLGTSEPLICNQFTGACLATSYGTQGVLVRTLNDYGIKRFHHLRHFAVSRLANKGVDILKVSRLIGHSNIKTTMDVYGHLFGEVVEMDLD
;
A
#
# COMPACT_ATOMS: atom_id res chain seq x y z
N MET A 1 7.50 -11.37 32.79
CA MET A 1 7.66 -10.73 31.46
C MET A 1 7.87 -11.79 30.40
N ALA A 2 7.26 -11.61 29.25
CA ALA A 2 7.56 -12.45 28.10
C ALA A 2 8.91 -12.07 27.48
N SER A 3 9.61 -13.03 26.90
CA SER A 3 10.85 -12.80 26.15
C SER A 3 10.85 -13.64 24.87
N ILE A 4 11.54 -13.15 23.83
CA ILE A 4 11.76 -13.86 22.59
C ILE A 4 13.26 -13.97 22.34
N LYS A 5 13.72 -15.15 21.95
CA LYS A 5 15.13 -15.43 21.58
C LYS A 5 15.17 -16.14 20.24
N GLU A 6 16.15 -15.81 19.42
CA GLU A 6 16.49 -16.51 18.20
C GLU A 6 17.68 -17.43 18.47
N SER A 7 17.69 -18.60 17.85
CA SER A 7 18.80 -19.53 17.85
C SER A 7 18.85 -20.21 16.48
N THR A 8 20.04 -20.43 15.96
CA THR A 8 20.26 -21.16 14.71
C THR A 8 20.61 -22.61 15.05
N ASP A 9 19.97 -23.57 14.38
CA ASP A 9 20.27 -24.98 14.58
C ASP A 9 21.51 -25.41 13.77
N ALA A 10 21.94 -26.66 13.96
CA ALA A 10 23.11 -27.22 13.30
C ALA A 10 23.01 -27.23 11.75
N ASN A 11 21.80 -27.10 11.20
CA ASN A 11 21.52 -27.02 9.76
C ASN A 11 21.39 -25.58 9.24
N GLY A 12 21.71 -24.57 10.05
CA GLY A 12 21.60 -23.15 9.69
C GLY A 12 20.17 -22.59 9.67
N GLN A 13 19.18 -23.34 10.19
CA GLN A 13 17.79 -22.86 10.24
C GLN A 13 17.54 -22.11 11.55
N SER A 14 16.94 -20.91 11.44
CA SER A 14 16.53 -20.13 12.60
C SER A 14 15.35 -20.73 13.33
N LYS A 15 15.43 -20.78 14.65
CA LYS A 15 14.36 -21.14 15.56
C LYS A 15 14.14 -20.01 16.57
N TYR A 16 12.88 -19.73 16.84
CA TYR A 16 12.46 -18.64 17.73
C TYR A 16 11.82 -19.21 18.97
N TYR A 17 12.31 -18.82 20.13
CA TYR A 17 11.86 -19.29 21.44
C TYR A 17 11.12 -18.15 22.13
N VAL A 18 9.83 -18.34 22.40
CA VAL A 18 9.03 -17.38 23.19
C VAL A 18 8.86 -17.97 24.60
N HIS A 19 9.28 -17.23 25.60
CA HIS A 19 9.15 -17.58 27.02
C HIS A 19 8.20 -16.60 27.70
N TRP A 20 7.31 -17.08 28.57
CA TRP A 20 6.42 -16.25 29.39
C TRP A 20 6.09 -16.97 30.72
N LYS A 21 5.56 -16.23 31.69
CA LYS A 21 4.93 -16.82 32.87
C LYS A 21 3.47 -17.06 32.62
N ASP A 22 2.98 -18.23 32.94
CA ASP A 22 1.55 -18.56 32.87
C ASP A 22 0.81 -17.81 33.98
N GLU A 23 -0.27 -17.11 33.64
CA GLU A 23 -0.98 -16.22 34.57
C GLU A 23 -1.70 -16.97 35.68
N LYS A 24 -2.16 -18.20 35.41
CA LYS A 24 -2.91 -19.01 36.38
C LYS A 24 -2.01 -19.80 37.32
N SER A 25 -0.91 -20.33 36.80
CA SER A 25 -0.02 -21.22 37.57
C SER A 25 1.26 -20.54 38.05
N GLY A 26 1.59 -19.37 37.55
CA GLY A 26 2.86 -18.68 37.83
C GLY A 26 4.11 -19.36 37.23
N HIS A 27 3.97 -20.52 36.59
CA HIS A 27 5.07 -21.31 36.03
C HIS A 27 5.59 -20.73 34.73
N GLY A 28 6.88 -20.88 34.47
CA GLY A 28 7.49 -20.53 33.20
C GLY A 28 7.01 -21.44 32.06
N ARG A 29 6.55 -20.87 30.97
CA ARG A 29 6.17 -21.56 29.73
C ARG A 29 7.13 -21.19 28.62
N ARG A 30 7.37 -22.13 27.68
CA ARG A 30 8.18 -21.93 26.48
C ARG A 30 7.50 -22.53 25.27
N ARG A 31 7.51 -21.82 24.15
CA ARG A 31 7.10 -22.36 22.85
C ARG A 31 8.15 -22.04 21.79
N ILE A 32 8.35 -22.99 20.87
CA ILE A 32 9.36 -22.92 19.82
C ILE A 32 8.62 -22.74 18.49
N PHE A 33 9.13 -21.84 17.66
CA PHE A 33 8.59 -21.55 16.34
C PHE A 33 9.70 -21.62 15.29
N LYS A 34 9.36 -22.09 14.10
CA LYS A 34 10.22 -22.02 12.90
C LYS A 34 10.02 -20.69 12.14
N ASN A 35 8.88 -20.04 12.36
CA ASN A 35 8.50 -18.81 11.71
C ASN A 35 8.57 -17.64 12.72
N ILE A 36 9.27 -16.58 12.32
CA ILE A 36 9.43 -15.37 13.12
C ILE A 36 8.09 -14.66 13.38
N ASP A 37 7.15 -14.71 12.44
CA ASP A 37 5.86 -14.02 12.55
C ASP A 37 5.00 -14.62 13.65
N ASP A 38 4.94 -15.96 13.70
CA ASP A 38 4.21 -16.69 14.76
C ASP A 38 4.83 -16.45 16.14
N ALA A 39 6.16 -16.42 16.20
CA ALA A 39 6.88 -16.13 17.42
C ALA A 39 6.63 -14.68 17.88
N ALA A 40 6.71 -13.72 16.98
CA ALA A 40 6.46 -12.31 17.26
C ALA A 40 5.00 -12.07 17.71
N HIS A 41 4.05 -12.76 17.08
CA HIS A 41 2.63 -12.66 17.43
C HIS A 41 2.36 -13.19 18.85
N LEU A 42 2.86 -14.39 19.18
CA LEU A 42 2.72 -14.91 20.55
C LEU A 42 3.44 -14.02 21.56
N PHE A 43 4.64 -13.55 21.26
CA PHE A 43 5.38 -12.63 22.11
C PHE A 43 4.57 -11.35 22.39
N TRP A 44 4.02 -10.72 21.35
CA TRP A 44 3.17 -9.54 21.49
C TRP A 44 1.93 -9.81 22.34
N GLN A 45 1.22 -10.94 22.10
CA GLN A 45 0.05 -11.31 22.89
C GLN A 45 0.38 -11.41 24.37
N LYS A 46 1.48 -12.08 24.72
CA LYS A 46 1.89 -12.27 26.12
C LYS A 46 2.38 -10.98 26.77
N GLN A 47 3.10 -10.13 26.04
CA GLN A 47 3.49 -8.80 26.52
C GLN A 47 2.27 -7.90 26.71
N ASN A 48 1.32 -7.93 25.79
CA ASN A 48 0.14 -7.06 25.86
C ASN A 48 -0.76 -7.40 27.06
N ILE A 49 -0.93 -8.69 27.36
CA ILE A 49 -1.64 -9.15 28.56
C ILE A 49 -0.93 -8.64 29.83
N GLU A 50 0.39 -8.77 29.90
CA GLU A 50 1.17 -8.25 31.04
C GLU A 50 1.05 -6.72 31.20
N LEU A 51 0.92 -5.99 30.07
CA LEU A 51 0.74 -4.53 30.07
C LEU A 51 -0.68 -4.12 30.51
N ASP A 52 -1.69 -4.84 30.05
CA ASP A 52 -3.09 -4.57 30.41
C ASP A 52 -3.40 -4.90 31.89
N CYS A 53 -2.73 -5.91 32.44
CA CYS A 53 -2.86 -6.27 33.85
C CYS A 53 -2.16 -5.33 34.83
N ARG A 54 -1.25 -4.47 34.39
CA ARG A 54 -0.44 -3.56 35.23
C ARG A 54 -0.93 -2.11 35.20
N THR A 55 -2.21 -1.88 35.02
CA THR A 55 -2.79 -0.56 34.71
C THR A 55 -2.58 0.56 35.72
N ALA A 56 -2.02 0.34 36.91
CA ALA A 56 -1.88 1.40 37.93
C ALA A 56 -0.44 1.77 38.31
N SER A 57 0.59 0.97 37.97
CA SER A 57 1.95 1.19 38.48
C SER A 57 3.08 1.03 37.46
N TRP A 58 2.77 1.02 36.16
CA TRP A 58 3.78 0.76 35.15
C TRP A 58 4.53 2.04 34.74
N THR A 59 5.64 2.27 35.35
CA THR A 59 6.56 3.36 35.05
C THR A 59 7.73 2.86 34.21
N GLY A 60 7.48 2.36 33.00
CA GLY A 60 8.56 2.23 32.07
C GLY A 60 8.80 0.85 31.46
N ILE A 61 9.33 0.86 30.26
CA ILE A 61 10.07 -0.23 29.66
C ILE A 61 11.23 -0.57 30.57
N ASP A 62 11.40 -1.86 30.86
CA ASP A 62 12.64 -2.36 31.41
C ASP A 62 13.80 -1.74 30.62
N HIS A 63 14.70 -1.04 31.32
CA HIS A 63 15.82 -0.28 30.76
C HIS A 63 16.75 -1.08 29.83
N SER A 64 16.44 -2.36 29.59
CA SER A 64 17.21 -3.30 28.77
C SER A 64 16.63 -3.61 27.39
N TRP A 65 15.56 -2.92 26.94
CA TRP A 65 14.99 -3.26 25.61
C TRP A 65 15.93 -2.88 24.46
N PRO A 66 16.54 -3.87 23.76
CA PRO A 66 17.25 -3.62 22.53
C PRO A 66 16.25 -3.29 21.40
N PHE A 67 16.70 -2.55 20.39
CA PHE A 67 15.86 -2.14 19.28
C PHE A 67 15.23 -3.32 18.52
N ARG A 68 15.95 -4.44 18.40
CA ARG A 68 15.41 -5.70 17.87
C ARG A 68 14.11 -6.12 18.57
N LYS A 69 14.05 -5.99 19.89
CA LYS A 69 12.87 -6.37 20.68
C LYS A 69 11.66 -5.48 20.36
N LEU A 70 11.88 -4.18 20.12
CA LEU A 70 10.83 -3.27 19.64
C LEU A 70 10.30 -3.67 18.27
N ILE A 71 11.20 -4.03 17.33
CA ILE A 71 10.80 -4.48 16.00
C ILE A 71 9.88 -5.70 16.09
N LEU A 72 10.28 -6.72 16.87
CA LEU A 72 9.49 -7.95 17.04
C LEU A 72 8.16 -7.68 17.75
N PHE A 73 8.16 -6.83 18.78
CA PHE A 73 6.93 -6.40 19.44
C PHE A 73 5.97 -5.72 18.47
N TYR A 74 6.47 -4.81 17.63
CA TYR A 74 5.64 -4.11 16.68
C TYR A 74 5.14 -5.02 15.55
N LEU A 75 5.94 -5.98 15.09
CA LEU A 75 5.49 -6.98 14.11
C LEU A 75 4.36 -7.84 14.66
N GLY A 76 4.46 -8.28 15.91
CA GLY A 76 3.38 -9.01 16.57
C GLY A 76 2.09 -8.20 16.70
N TYR A 77 2.20 -6.90 17.03
CA TYR A 77 1.06 -5.98 17.03
C TYR A 77 0.41 -5.83 15.66
N GLN A 78 1.21 -5.74 14.59
CA GLN A 78 0.70 -5.66 13.22
C GLN A 78 0.07 -6.99 12.78
N ALA A 79 0.62 -8.14 13.19
CA ALA A 79 0.02 -9.45 12.94
C ALA A 79 -1.36 -9.57 13.59
N GLY A 80 -1.51 -9.13 14.85
CA GLY A 80 -2.81 -9.08 15.52
C GLY A 80 -3.82 -8.14 14.83
N LYS A 81 -3.36 -7.06 14.23
CA LYS A 81 -4.22 -6.21 13.37
C LYS A 81 -4.66 -6.92 12.08
N LEU A 82 -3.77 -7.72 11.49
CA LEU A 82 -4.08 -8.51 10.30
C LEU A 82 -5.16 -9.55 10.60
N GLU A 83 -5.03 -10.30 11.70
CA GLU A 83 -6.04 -11.29 12.13
C GLU A 83 -7.43 -10.66 12.35
N LYS A 84 -7.46 -9.44 12.89
CA LYS A 84 -8.69 -8.67 13.08
C LYS A 84 -9.18 -7.96 11.81
N ASN A 85 -8.59 -8.21 10.65
CA ASN A 85 -8.86 -7.53 9.38
C ASN A 85 -8.78 -5.99 9.42
N ILE A 86 -8.05 -5.41 10.41
CA ILE A 86 -7.83 -3.96 10.53
C ILE A 86 -6.83 -3.47 9.47
N ILE A 87 -5.86 -4.31 9.11
CA ILE A 87 -4.90 -4.04 8.04
C ILE A 87 -4.93 -5.16 7.00
N ARG A 88 -4.50 -4.85 5.78
CA ARG A 88 -4.40 -5.83 4.69
C ARG A 88 -3.08 -6.60 4.76
N LEU A 89 -3.09 -7.84 4.26
CA LEU A 89 -1.90 -8.69 4.15
C LEU A 89 -0.74 -7.94 3.44
N SER A 90 -0.99 -7.28 2.32
CA SER A 90 0.04 -6.52 1.60
C SER A 90 0.69 -5.40 2.43
N SER A 91 -0.04 -4.79 3.36
CA SER A 91 0.50 -3.78 4.27
C SER A 91 1.37 -4.41 5.36
N TYR A 92 0.93 -5.56 5.89
CA TYR A 92 1.70 -6.35 6.85
C TYR A 92 3.00 -6.87 6.22
N THR A 93 2.91 -7.50 5.05
CA THR A 93 4.07 -8.04 4.30
C THR A 93 5.11 -6.94 4.03
N LYS A 94 4.65 -5.74 3.63
CA LYS A 94 5.55 -4.60 3.43
C LYS A 94 6.19 -4.14 4.73
N CYS A 95 5.42 -4.04 5.81
CA CYS A 95 5.93 -3.69 7.14
C CYS A 95 7.00 -4.70 7.60
N ARG A 96 6.68 -5.99 7.49
CA ARG A 96 7.56 -7.09 7.84
C ARG A 96 8.86 -7.06 7.04
N HIS A 97 8.77 -7.00 5.71
CA HIS A 97 9.93 -6.91 4.83
C HIS A 97 10.83 -5.72 5.19
N ASP A 98 10.24 -4.53 5.38
CA ASP A 98 11.00 -3.32 5.68
C ASP A 98 11.69 -3.41 7.06
N LEU A 99 11.00 -3.92 8.08
CA LEU A 99 11.55 -3.99 9.44
C LEU A 99 12.58 -5.10 9.63
N LEU A 100 12.39 -6.26 8.99
CA LEU A 100 13.37 -7.36 9.04
C LEU A 100 14.61 -7.09 8.19
N ALA A 101 14.55 -6.12 7.28
CA ALA A 101 15.72 -5.65 6.52
C ALA A 101 16.57 -4.62 7.29
N VAL A 102 16.21 -4.29 8.52
CA VAL A 102 17.06 -3.48 9.43
C VAL A 102 18.15 -4.39 9.98
N ASP A 103 19.40 -3.99 9.83
CA ASP A 103 20.58 -4.73 10.24
C ASP A 103 21.58 -3.84 10.99
N GLY A 104 22.66 -4.46 11.46
CA GLY A 104 23.79 -3.79 12.10
C GLY A 104 23.63 -3.53 13.58
N PRO A 105 24.59 -2.78 14.16
CA PRO A 105 24.73 -2.59 15.62
C PRO A 105 23.51 -1.90 16.27
N ILE A 106 22.72 -1.18 15.48
CA ILE A 106 21.52 -0.50 15.97
C ILE A 106 20.51 -1.49 16.60
N LEU A 107 20.47 -2.73 16.13
CA LEU A 107 19.55 -3.75 16.66
C LEU A 107 19.77 -4.06 18.13
N GLU A 108 21.00 -3.97 18.60
CA GLU A 108 21.37 -4.22 20.00
C GLU A 108 21.35 -2.95 20.86
N LYS A 109 21.20 -1.78 20.23
CA LYS A 109 21.15 -0.51 20.95
C LYS A 109 19.86 -0.42 21.77
N ASN A 110 19.99 0.04 23.03
CA ASN A 110 18.83 0.27 23.89
C ASN A 110 17.90 1.32 23.28
N ILE A 111 16.60 1.05 23.23
CA ILE A 111 15.60 1.94 22.61
C ILE A 111 15.53 3.32 23.27
N LEU A 112 15.88 3.44 24.55
CA LEU A 112 15.93 4.73 25.24
C LEU A 112 17.12 5.61 24.79
N HIS A 113 18.14 5.02 24.19
CA HIS A 113 19.33 5.71 23.69
C HIS A 113 19.32 5.87 22.17
N ILE A 114 18.24 5.46 21.48
CA ILE A 114 18.11 5.67 20.04
C ILE A 114 17.77 7.13 19.76
N SER A 115 18.54 7.73 18.87
CA SER A 115 18.35 9.07 18.38
C SER A 115 17.88 9.06 16.91
N HIS A 116 17.40 10.21 16.42
CA HIS A 116 17.07 10.39 15.01
C HIS A 116 18.25 10.07 14.07
N ARG A 117 19.47 10.41 14.47
CA ARG A 117 20.70 10.15 13.69
C ARG A 117 20.96 8.66 13.53
N ASP A 118 20.82 7.87 14.59
CA ASP A 118 21.00 6.42 14.53
C ASP A 118 20.10 5.78 13.47
N ILE A 119 18.87 6.27 13.33
CA ILE A 119 17.91 5.79 12.33
C ILE A 119 18.23 6.32 10.94
N GLY A 120 18.68 7.59 10.84
CA GLY A 120 19.05 8.21 9.57
C GLY A 120 20.22 7.51 8.89
N ASP A 121 21.22 7.14 9.66
CA ASP A 121 22.48 6.58 9.16
C ASP A 121 22.42 5.07 8.90
N SER A 122 21.62 4.35 9.69
CA SER A 122 21.63 2.87 9.71
C SER A 122 20.41 2.23 9.01
N VAL A 123 19.39 3.01 8.62
CA VAL A 123 18.12 2.45 8.18
C VAL A 123 17.65 2.99 6.84
N ARG A 124 17.27 2.08 5.94
CA ARG A 124 16.68 2.46 4.63
C ARG A 124 15.46 3.36 4.81
N THR A 125 15.34 4.39 3.99
CA THR A 125 14.28 5.42 4.05
C THR A 125 12.85 4.84 4.13
N GLY A 126 12.61 3.64 3.57
CA GLY A 126 11.32 2.96 3.62
C GLY A 126 10.92 2.48 5.01
N CYS A 127 11.89 2.17 5.87
CA CYS A 127 11.67 1.63 7.21
C CYS A 127 11.31 2.70 8.23
N HIS A 128 11.74 3.97 8.02
CA HIS A 128 11.53 5.07 8.97
C HIS A 128 10.09 5.22 9.44
N ARG A 129 9.12 5.09 8.52
CA ARG A 129 7.70 5.20 8.87
C ARG A 129 7.25 4.12 9.86
N TRP A 130 7.75 2.90 9.68
CA TRP A 130 7.39 1.77 10.54
C TRP A 130 8.04 1.87 11.89
N ILE A 131 9.33 2.24 11.92
CA ILE A 131 10.08 2.47 13.16
C ILE A 131 9.42 3.60 13.95
N ARG A 132 9.12 4.72 13.29
CA ARG A 132 8.38 5.81 13.91
C ARG A 132 7.04 5.37 14.48
N SER A 133 6.30 4.52 13.74
CA SER A 133 5.02 3.99 14.22
C SER A 133 5.20 3.00 15.37
N ALA A 134 6.30 2.25 15.41
CA ALA A 134 6.63 1.38 16.53
C ALA A 134 6.91 2.19 17.82
N PHE A 135 7.71 3.24 17.74
CA PHE A 135 7.92 4.15 18.86
C PHE A 135 6.65 4.90 19.26
N PHE A 136 5.81 5.28 18.28
CA PHE A 136 4.53 5.91 18.60
C PHE A 136 3.60 4.98 19.39
N LEU A 137 3.59 3.68 19.07
CA LEU A 137 2.86 2.67 19.85
C LEU A 137 3.35 2.63 21.32
N LEU A 138 4.65 2.77 21.54
CA LEU A 138 5.19 2.83 22.92
C LEU A 138 4.74 4.10 23.65
N VAL A 139 4.69 5.24 22.97
CA VAL A 139 4.16 6.49 23.55
C VAL A 139 2.67 6.35 23.86
N GLU A 140 1.88 5.79 22.92
CA GLU A 140 0.45 5.54 23.11
C GLU A 140 0.17 4.62 24.31
N LYS A 141 1.02 3.60 24.48
CA LYS A 141 1.01 2.69 25.64
C LYS A 141 1.65 3.29 26.91
N ARG A 142 2.07 4.54 26.89
CA ARG A 142 2.73 5.25 27.99
C ARG A 142 4.02 4.57 28.50
N LEU A 143 4.72 3.87 27.63
CA LEU A 143 5.96 3.14 27.94
C LEU A 143 7.20 4.02 27.80
N ILE A 144 7.11 5.05 26.98
CA ILE A 144 8.08 6.13 26.82
C ILE A 144 7.35 7.47 26.75
N THR A 145 8.04 8.54 27.08
CA THR A 145 7.45 9.88 27.15
C THR A 145 7.40 10.60 25.80
N PHE A 146 8.32 10.30 24.88
CA PHE A 146 8.39 10.90 23.57
C PHE A 146 8.89 9.92 22.50
N ASN A 147 8.60 10.21 21.25
CA ASN A 147 9.08 9.44 20.11
C ASN A 147 10.40 10.03 19.61
N PRO A 148 11.52 9.27 19.68
CA PRO A 148 12.84 9.78 19.25
C PRO A 148 12.97 9.92 17.73
N VAL A 149 12.01 9.38 16.98
CA VAL A 149 12.03 9.40 15.52
C VAL A 149 11.20 10.56 14.99
N ASP A 150 11.84 11.58 14.49
CA ASP A 150 11.18 12.74 13.90
C ASP A 150 10.27 12.36 12.72
N ARG A 151 9.29 13.21 12.45
CA ARG A 151 8.59 13.11 11.16
C ARG A 151 9.58 13.41 10.06
N PRO A 152 9.75 12.49 9.08
CA PRO A 152 10.57 12.81 7.94
C PRO A 152 10.07 14.12 7.32
N ALA A 153 11.00 15.01 7.00
CA ALA A 153 10.68 16.26 6.33
C ALA A 153 9.76 15.98 5.13
N ARG A 154 8.73 16.80 4.98
CA ARG A 154 7.81 16.66 3.84
C ARG A 154 8.64 16.74 2.55
N ARG A 155 8.85 15.59 1.90
CA ARG A 155 9.54 15.60 0.59
C ARG A 155 8.77 16.52 -0.34
N LYS A 156 9.47 17.46 -0.97
CA LYS A 156 8.89 18.22 -2.08
C LYS A 156 8.31 17.22 -3.08
N ARG A 157 7.03 17.36 -3.40
CA ARG A 157 6.38 16.48 -4.38
C ARG A 157 7.10 16.65 -5.70
N ARG A 158 7.46 15.55 -6.32
CA ARG A 158 7.98 15.60 -7.70
C ARG A 158 6.84 16.04 -8.62
N PRO A 159 7.11 16.90 -9.61
CA PRO A 159 6.13 17.23 -10.63
C PRO A 159 5.53 15.95 -11.22
N ILE A 160 4.25 15.97 -11.50
CA ILE A 160 3.61 14.85 -12.20
C ILE A 160 4.11 14.81 -13.65
N THR A 161 4.34 13.62 -14.16
CA THR A 161 4.67 13.41 -15.56
C THR A 161 3.37 13.14 -16.34
N ILE A 162 3.04 14.04 -17.24
CA ILE A 162 1.91 13.89 -18.16
C ILE A 162 2.50 13.50 -19.53
N PRO A 163 2.13 12.33 -20.09
CA PRO A 163 2.65 11.92 -21.39
C PRO A 163 2.12 12.82 -22.51
N PRO A 164 2.89 13.06 -23.58
CA PRO A 164 2.43 13.77 -24.76
C PRO A 164 1.22 13.10 -25.39
N SER A 165 0.30 13.90 -25.95
CA SER A 165 -0.90 13.36 -26.62
C SER A 165 -0.54 12.53 -27.86
N SER A 166 0.57 12.82 -28.55
CA SER A 166 1.11 12.02 -29.65
C SER A 166 1.47 10.61 -29.20
N SER A 167 2.26 10.47 -28.13
CA SER A 167 2.66 9.17 -27.55
C SER A 167 1.44 8.34 -27.13
N VAL A 168 0.45 8.97 -26.50
CA VAL A 168 -0.77 8.26 -26.09
C VAL A 168 -1.58 7.80 -27.29
N ARG A 169 -1.68 8.63 -28.33
CA ARG A 169 -2.38 8.28 -29.58
C ARG A 169 -1.69 7.12 -30.31
N GLU A 170 -0.37 7.17 -30.42
CA GLU A 170 0.44 6.14 -31.06
C GLU A 170 0.30 4.79 -30.32
N LEU A 171 0.40 4.81 -28.99
CA LEU A 171 0.15 3.65 -28.14
C LEU A 171 -1.24 3.03 -28.39
N LEU A 172 -2.29 3.85 -28.44
CA LEU A 172 -3.66 3.36 -28.63
C LEU A 172 -3.92 2.81 -30.02
N ASN A 173 -3.14 3.23 -31.02
CA ASN A 173 -3.27 2.72 -32.39
C ASN A 173 -2.48 1.42 -32.60
N ASN A 174 -1.28 1.30 -32.04
CA ASN A 174 -0.29 0.30 -32.44
C ASN A 174 0.00 -0.78 -31.40
N ALA A 175 -0.30 -0.55 -30.10
CA ALA A 175 -0.04 -1.55 -29.07
C ALA A 175 -0.94 -2.80 -29.24
N PRO A 176 -0.54 -3.97 -28.72
CA PRO A 176 -1.38 -5.17 -28.72
C PRO A 176 -2.75 -4.92 -28.06
N VAL A 177 -3.79 -5.63 -28.48
CA VAL A 177 -5.19 -5.37 -28.09
C VAL A 177 -5.37 -5.34 -26.57
N ARG A 178 -4.80 -6.30 -25.85
CA ARG A 178 -4.91 -6.38 -24.39
C ARG A 178 -4.30 -5.14 -23.71
N GLU A 179 -3.13 -4.71 -24.14
CA GLU A 179 -2.44 -3.51 -23.64
C GLU A 179 -3.22 -2.24 -24.00
N ARG A 180 -3.83 -2.17 -25.19
CA ARG A 180 -4.72 -1.07 -25.58
C ARG A 180 -5.95 -0.98 -24.66
N ILE A 181 -6.59 -2.12 -24.36
CA ILE A 181 -7.72 -2.16 -23.41
C ILE A 181 -7.27 -1.61 -22.04
N ALA A 182 -6.11 -2.08 -21.52
CA ALA A 182 -5.57 -1.57 -20.28
C ALA A 182 -5.33 -0.06 -20.33
N CYS A 183 -4.73 0.43 -21.39
CA CYS A 183 -4.42 1.86 -21.58
C CYS A 183 -5.68 2.72 -21.64
N TRP A 184 -6.71 2.29 -22.36
CA TRP A 184 -8.00 2.96 -22.37
C TRP A 184 -8.62 3.06 -20.98
N LEU A 185 -8.60 1.99 -20.18
CA LEU A 185 -9.07 2.02 -18.79
C LEU A 185 -8.25 3.01 -17.94
N GLY A 186 -6.93 3.10 -18.16
CA GLY A 186 -6.08 4.11 -17.53
C GLY A 186 -6.49 5.55 -17.92
N ILE A 187 -6.82 5.79 -19.19
CA ILE A 187 -7.32 7.08 -19.70
C ILE A 187 -8.74 7.38 -19.18
N CYS A 188 -9.55 6.37 -18.91
CA CYS A 188 -10.81 6.54 -18.19
C CYS A 188 -10.61 6.87 -16.70
N GLY A 189 -9.36 7.01 -16.24
CA GLY A 189 -9.03 7.43 -14.89
C GLY A 189 -8.91 6.28 -13.89
N LEU A 190 -8.89 5.02 -14.31
CA LEU A 190 -8.76 3.88 -13.40
C LEU A 190 -7.32 3.72 -12.88
N ARG A 191 -7.20 3.22 -11.64
CA ARG A 191 -5.93 2.71 -11.12
C ARG A 191 -5.65 1.34 -11.73
N ILE A 192 -4.39 0.89 -11.78
CA ILE A 192 -4.05 -0.42 -12.36
C ILE A 192 -4.85 -1.56 -11.70
N GLY A 193 -4.95 -1.58 -10.38
CA GLY A 193 -5.74 -2.61 -9.68
C GLY A 193 -7.24 -2.54 -9.97
N GLU A 194 -7.80 -1.36 -10.22
CA GLU A 194 -9.19 -1.18 -10.66
C GLU A 194 -9.34 -1.66 -12.12
N ALA A 195 -8.42 -1.28 -13.01
CA ALA A 195 -8.46 -1.67 -14.42
C ALA A 195 -8.40 -3.19 -14.62
N LEU A 196 -7.58 -3.88 -13.83
CA LEU A 196 -7.46 -5.34 -13.87
C LEU A 196 -8.68 -6.07 -13.28
N ALA A 197 -9.48 -5.39 -12.46
CA ALA A 197 -10.66 -5.96 -11.82
C ALA A 197 -11.93 -5.81 -12.67
N VAL A 198 -11.92 -4.97 -13.72
CA VAL A 198 -13.10 -4.79 -14.59
C VAL A 198 -13.35 -6.08 -15.36
N THR A 199 -14.57 -6.59 -15.26
CA THR A 199 -15.06 -7.78 -15.95
C THR A 199 -16.01 -7.39 -17.08
N TYR A 200 -16.35 -8.34 -17.94
CA TYR A 200 -17.39 -8.15 -18.98
C TYR A 200 -18.79 -7.90 -18.40
N ASN A 201 -19.04 -8.24 -17.14
CA ASN A 201 -20.27 -7.91 -16.40
C ASN A 201 -20.33 -6.44 -15.95
N ASP A 202 -19.17 -5.76 -15.89
CA ASP A 202 -19.07 -4.37 -15.43
C ASP A 202 -19.16 -3.37 -16.59
N VAL A 203 -19.35 -3.82 -17.83
CA VAL A 203 -19.29 -2.96 -19.00
C VAL A 203 -20.56 -3.07 -19.86
N SER A 204 -20.92 -1.93 -20.45
CA SER A 204 -21.95 -1.83 -21.48
C SER A 204 -21.45 -0.91 -22.60
N ALA A 205 -22.26 -0.69 -23.64
CA ALA A 205 -21.93 0.23 -24.73
C ALA A 205 -21.68 1.67 -24.24
N ASP A 206 -22.29 2.07 -23.12
CA ASP A 206 -22.25 3.44 -22.60
C ASP A 206 -21.37 3.62 -21.36
N TRP A 207 -21.19 2.57 -20.53
CA TRP A 207 -20.67 2.71 -19.19
C TRP A 207 -19.69 1.60 -18.77
N ILE A 208 -18.81 1.96 -17.89
CA ILE A 208 -17.92 1.05 -17.13
C ILE A 208 -18.21 1.27 -15.64
N ASP A 209 -18.64 0.22 -14.94
CA ASP A 209 -18.82 0.22 -13.50
C ASP A 209 -17.50 -0.18 -12.81
N ILE A 210 -17.05 0.62 -11.87
CA ILE A 210 -15.80 0.40 -11.15
C ILE A 210 -16.15 0.03 -9.71
N ARG A 211 -16.19 -1.29 -9.44
CA ARG A 211 -16.67 -1.88 -8.18
C ARG A 211 -15.59 -2.61 -7.38
N GLY A 212 -14.53 -3.05 -8.03
CA GLY A 212 -13.51 -3.90 -7.44
C GLY A 212 -12.08 -3.44 -7.68
N HIS A 213 -11.15 -4.18 -7.12
CA HIS A 213 -9.73 -4.01 -7.36
C HIS A 213 -8.99 -5.34 -7.20
N VAL A 214 -7.87 -5.49 -7.90
CA VAL A 214 -7.01 -6.68 -7.83
C VAL A 214 -5.96 -6.52 -6.72
N VAL A 215 -5.78 -7.58 -5.94
CA VAL A 215 -4.64 -7.78 -5.03
C VAL A 215 -4.09 -9.18 -5.29
N ASP A 216 -2.81 -9.28 -5.57
CA ASP A 216 -2.09 -10.54 -5.78
C ASP A 216 -2.75 -11.51 -6.79
N GLY A 217 -3.34 -10.94 -7.87
CA GLY A 217 -4.02 -11.69 -8.92
C GLY A 217 -5.46 -12.11 -8.60
N VAL A 218 -5.99 -11.71 -7.46
CA VAL A 218 -7.38 -11.99 -7.04
C VAL A 218 -8.21 -10.71 -7.10
N ILE A 219 -9.40 -10.79 -7.68
CA ILE A 219 -10.37 -9.68 -7.68
C ILE A 219 -11.05 -9.64 -6.32
N HIS A 220 -11.02 -8.46 -5.70
CA HIS A 220 -11.74 -8.16 -4.46
C HIS A 220 -12.83 -7.14 -4.74
N GLU A 221 -14.00 -7.39 -4.21
CA GLU A 221 -15.09 -6.42 -4.19
C GLU A 221 -14.75 -5.19 -3.35
N GLY A 222 -15.32 -4.05 -3.72
CA GLY A 222 -15.07 -2.77 -3.09
C GLY A 222 -13.71 -2.16 -3.46
N LEU A 223 -13.56 -0.86 -3.25
CA LEU A 223 -12.37 -0.10 -3.62
C LEU A 223 -11.47 0.17 -2.42
N LYS A 224 -10.17 0.03 -2.59
CA LYS A 224 -9.17 0.17 -1.51
C LYS A 224 -9.22 1.53 -0.79
N ARG A 225 -9.48 2.61 -1.52
CA ARG A 225 -9.54 4.01 -1.05
C ARG A 225 -10.40 4.86 -1.97
N GLY A 226 -11.49 4.31 -2.49
CA GLY A 226 -12.33 5.02 -3.44
C GLY A 226 -13.79 4.68 -3.21
N VAL A 227 -14.63 5.46 -3.85
CA VAL A 227 -16.06 5.23 -3.92
C VAL A 227 -16.32 4.49 -5.23
N GLU A 228 -17.20 3.50 -5.21
CA GLU A 228 -17.72 2.89 -6.43
C GLU A 228 -18.23 3.97 -7.35
N ARG A 229 -17.94 3.85 -8.61
CA ARG A 229 -18.25 4.87 -9.58
C ARG A 229 -18.44 4.29 -10.97
N ARG A 230 -19.12 5.04 -11.77
CA ARG A 230 -19.37 4.75 -13.18
C ARG A 230 -18.66 5.79 -14.04
N VAL A 231 -18.00 5.33 -15.11
CA VAL A 231 -17.38 6.21 -16.11
C VAL A 231 -17.93 5.90 -17.49
N ARG A 232 -17.90 6.89 -18.39
CA ARG A 232 -18.32 6.69 -19.78
C ARG A 232 -17.41 5.68 -20.47
N MET A 233 -18.01 4.79 -21.25
CA MET A 233 -17.32 3.86 -22.14
C MET A 233 -16.87 4.61 -23.40
N PRO A 234 -15.56 4.69 -23.71
CA PRO A 234 -15.11 5.18 -25.01
C PRO A 234 -15.53 4.21 -26.12
N ARG A 235 -16.01 4.75 -27.24
CA ARG A 235 -16.41 3.93 -28.39
C ARG A 235 -15.28 3.04 -28.91
N GLU A 236 -14.06 3.56 -28.93
CA GLU A 236 -12.85 2.87 -29.36
C GLU A 236 -12.51 1.72 -28.42
N LEU A 237 -12.68 1.89 -27.12
CA LEU A 237 -12.50 0.81 -26.15
C LEU A 237 -13.58 -0.27 -26.35
N PHE A 238 -14.84 0.13 -26.46
CA PHE A 238 -15.93 -0.81 -26.67
C PHE A 238 -15.75 -1.63 -27.96
N ALA A 239 -15.18 -1.01 -29.01
CA ALA A 239 -14.88 -1.71 -30.26
C ALA A 239 -13.81 -2.80 -30.12
N LEU A 240 -12.92 -2.69 -29.14
CA LEU A 240 -11.88 -3.69 -28.88
C LEU A 240 -12.38 -4.91 -28.09
N LEU A 241 -13.55 -4.82 -27.45
CA LEU A 241 -14.07 -5.88 -26.59
C LEU A 241 -14.74 -7.00 -27.40
N ASP A 242 -14.63 -8.23 -26.89
CA ASP A 242 -15.39 -9.37 -27.40
C ASP A 242 -16.85 -9.28 -26.91
N LYS A 243 -17.76 -8.98 -27.82
CA LYS A 243 -19.19 -8.77 -27.52
C LYS A 243 -19.89 -10.05 -27.04
N SER A 244 -19.39 -11.22 -27.41
CA SER A 244 -19.97 -12.51 -27.01
C SER A 244 -19.80 -12.78 -25.52
N LYS A 245 -18.83 -12.10 -24.86
CA LYS A 245 -18.53 -12.24 -23.44
C LYS A 245 -19.29 -11.26 -22.55
N LEU A 246 -20.05 -10.31 -23.11
CA LEU A 246 -20.80 -9.33 -22.30
C LEU A 246 -21.71 -10.03 -21.31
N GLY A 247 -21.70 -9.55 -20.05
CA GLY A 247 -22.44 -10.15 -18.93
C GLY A 247 -21.74 -11.32 -18.23
N THR A 248 -20.52 -11.70 -18.66
CA THR A 248 -19.73 -12.72 -17.94
C THR A 248 -18.82 -12.11 -16.89
N SER A 249 -18.39 -12.92 -15.92
CA SER A 249 -17.42 -12.52 -14.89
C SER A 249 -15.97 -12.59 -15.37
N GLU A 250 -15.72 -12.83 -16.66
CA GLU A 250 -14.36 -12.86 -17.21
C GLU A 250 -13.73 -11.46 -17.17
N PRO A 251 -12.48 -11.28 -16.70
CA PRO A 251 -11.81 -9.98 -16.71
C PRO A 251 -11.53 -9.50 -18.14
N LEU A 252 -11.69 -8.17 -18.39
CA LEU A 252 -11.33 -7.58 -19.68
C LEU A 252 -9.84 -7.76 -20.00
N ILE A 253 -9.00 -7.85 -18.97
CA ILE A 253 -7.55 -7.99 -19.06
C ILE A 253 -7.16 -9.25 -18.30
N CYS A 254 -7.03 -10.35 -19.02
CA CYS A 254 -6.73 -11.64 -18.44
C CYS A 254 -5.45 -12.26 -19.03
N ASN A 255 -5.00 -13.34 -18.43
CA ASN A 255 -3.98 -14.20 -19.01
C ASN A 255 -4.56 -14.89 -20.24
N GLN A 256 -3.91 -14.77 -21.38
CA GLN A 256 -4.39 -15.27 -22.67
C GLN A 256 -4.53 -16.81 -22.70
N PHE A 257 -3.76 -17.53 -21.89
CA PHE A 257 -3.75 -19.00 -21.88
C PHE A 257 -4.70 -19.59 -20.84
N THR A 258 -4.90 -18.90 -19.70
CA THR A 258 -5.66 -19.44 -18.58
C THR A 258 -6.97 -18.70 -18.32
N GLY A 259 -7.21 -17.54 -18.95
CA GLY A 259 -8.34 -16.66 -18.63
C GLY A 259 -8.26 -16.01 -17.24
N ALA A 260 -7.26 -16.33 -16.45
CA ALA A 260 -7.13 -15.84 -15.08
C ALA A 260 -6.83 -14.35 -15.01
N CYS A 261 -7.27 -13.72 -13.92
CA CYS A 261 -6.95 -12.34 -13.60
C CYS A 261 -5.43 -12.14 -13.47
N LEU A 262 -4.92 -11.03 -13.99
CA LEU A 262 -3.51 -10.67 -13.89
C LEU A 262 -3.20 -9.99 -12.56
N ALA A 263 -2.03 -10.28 -11.99
CA ALA A 263 -1.52 -9.56 -10.82
C ALA A 263 -1.14 -8.11 -11.17
N THR A 264 -1.14 -7.22 -10.18
CA THR A 264 -0.77 -5.81 -10.37
C THR A 264 0.65 -5.60 -10.89
N SER A 265 1.53 -6.60 -10.75
CA SER A 265 2.87 -6.62 -11.36
C SER A 265 2.84 -6.49 -12.89
N TYR A 266 1.78 -6.95 -13.56
CA TYR A 266 1.57 -6.74 -15.00
C TYR A 266 1.68 -5.25 -15.38
N GLY A 267 1.09 -4.36 -14.60
CA GLY A 267 1.08 -2.91 -14.85
C GLY A 267 2.18 -2.12 -14.11
N THR A 268 3.00 -2.77 -13.29
CA THR A 268 4.08 -2.10 -12.53
C THR A 268 5.48 -2.54 -12.92
N GLN A 269 5.65 -3.77 -13.40
CA GLN A 269 6.95 -4.36 -13.77
C GLN A 269 6.85 -5.32 -14.97
N GLY A 270 5.64 -5.66 -15.40
CA GLY A 270 5.38 -6.68 -16.42
C GLY A 270 5.32 -6.16 -17.85
N VAL A 271 4.63 -6.92 -18.70
CA VAL A 271 4.52 -6.67 -20.15
C VAL A 271 3.94 -5.29 -20.43
N LEU A 272 2.90 -4.86 -19.71
CA LEU A 272 2.28 -3.55 -19.93
C LEU A 272 3.28 -2.39 -19.74
N VAL A 273 4.16 -2.48 -18.74
CA VAL A 273 5.18 -1.42 -18.51
C VAL A 273 6.19 -1.37 -19.64
N ARG A 274 6.60 -2.53 -20.17
CA ARG A 274 7.49 -2.59 -21.34
C ARG A 274 6.83 -1.93 -22.54
N THR A 275 5.59 -2.33 -22.87
CA THR A 275 4.81 -1.72 -23.93
C THR A 275 4.66 -0.20 -23.75
N LEU A 276 4.35 0.27 -22.54
CA LEU A 276 4.26 1.70 -22.26
C LEU A 276 5.59 2.43 -22.52
N ASN A 277 6.71 1.82 -22.14
CA ASN A 277 8.04 2.40 -22.35
C ASN A 277 8.41 2.56 -23.84
N ASP A 278 7.96 1.65 -24.70
CA ASP A 278 8.15 1.72 -26.16
C ASP A 278 7.56 3.02 -26.73
N TYR A 279 6.53 3.57 -26.07
CA TYR A 279 5.88 4.84 -26.42
C TYR A 279 6.28 6.02 -25.50
N GLY A 280 7.37 5.88 -24.72
CA GLY A 280 7.88 6.92 -23.82
C GLY A 280 7.05 7.14 -22.55
N ILE A 281 6.12 6.24 -22.23
CA ILE A 281 5.24 6.31 -21.04
C ILE A 281 5.78 5.39 -19.95
N LYS A 282 6.43 5.96 -18.92
CA LYS A 282 7.15 5.19 -17.90
C LYS A 282 6.27 4.36 -16.93
N ARG A 283 5.00 4.73 -16.75
CA ARG A 283 4.11 4.09 -15.76
C ARG A 283 2.66 4.17 -16.18
N PHE A 284 1.90 3.13 -15.90
CA PHE A 284 0.45 3.11 -16.12
C PHE A 284 -0.29 4.31 -15.51
N HIS A 285 0.12 4.75 -14.32
CA HIS A 285 -0.51 5.88 -13.63
C HIS A 285 -0.39 7.22 -14.39
N HIS A 286 0.58 7.35 -15.31
CA HIS A 286 0.70 8.52 -16.18
C HIS A 286 -0.48 8.68 -17.14
N LEU A 287 -1.14 7.58 -17.54
CA LEU A 287 -2.37 7.65 -18.35
C LEU A 287 -3.52 8.29 -17.58
N ARG A 288 -3.62 8.03 -16.28
CA ARG A 288 -4.58 8.68 -15.40
C ARG A 288 -4.23 10.16 -15.19
N HIS A 289 -2.94 10.53 -15.07
CA HIS A 289 -2.51 11.92 -15.06
C HIS A 289 -2.87 12.63 -16.36
N PHE A 290 -2.70 11.97 -17.50
CA PHE A 290 -3.11 12.46 -18.81
C PHE A 290 -4.62 12.72 -18.88
N ALA A 291 -5.45 11.81 -18.38
CA ALA A 291 -6.90 11.98 -18.32
C ALA A 291 -7.29 13.24 -17.51
N VAL A 292 -6.71 13.41 -16.32
CA VAL A 292 -6.98 14.58 -15.47
C VAL A 292 -6.57 15.87 -16.17
N SER A 293 -5.36 15.92 -16.76
CA SER A 293 -4.89 17.09 -17.49
C SER A 293 -5.82 17.46 -18.66
N ARG A 294 -6.30 16.46 -19.41
CA ARG A 294 -7.26 16.71 -20.49
C ARG A 294 -8.60 17.25 -20.01
N LEU A 295 -9.08 16.78 -18.85
CA LEU A 295 -10.33 17.28 -18.25
C LEU A 295 -10.15 18.71 -17.72
N ALA A 296 -9.00 19.00 -17.09
CA ALA A 296 -8.66 20.34 -16.63
C ALA A 296 -8.58 21.32 -17.81
N ASN A 297 -7.88 20.96 -18.89
CA ASN A 297 -7.78 21.79 -20.10
C ASN A 297 -9.12 22.02 -20.82
N LYS A 298 -10.13 21.19 -20.52
CA LYS A 298 -11.51 21.38 -21.01
C LYS A 298 -12.38 22.18 -20.04
N GLY A 299 -11.81 22.76 -19.00
CA GLY A 299 -12.54 23.54 -18.00
C GLY A 299 -13.47 22.70 -17.11
N VAL A 300 -13.25 21.38 -17.02
CA VAL A 300 -14.06 20.54 -16.12
C VAL A 300 -13.69 20.83 -14.68
N ASP A 301 -14.70 21.13 -13.88
CA ASP A 301 -14.55 21.44 -12.46
C ASP A 301 -13.78 20.36 -11.68
N ILE A 302 -12.90 20.79 -10.78
CA ILE A 302 -11.99 19.91 -10.01
C ILE A 302 -12.74 18.89 -9.13
N LEU A 303 -13.94 19.22 -8.62
CA LEU A 303 -14.77 18.30 -7.83
C LEU A 303 -15.31 17.19 -8.72
N LYS A 304 -15.76 17.54 -9.94
CA LYS A 304 -16.23 16.56 -10.93
C LYS A 304 -15.09 15.63 -11.33
N VAL A 305 -13.90 16.17 -11.57
CA VAL A 305 -12.70 15.38 -11.86
C VAL A 305 -12.33 14.47 -10.68
N SER A 306 -12.34 14.98 -9.46
CA SER A 306 -12.04 14.21 -8.25
C SER A 306 -12.97 13.00 -8.09
N ARG A 307 -14.27 13.19 -8.34
CA ARG A 307 -15.28 12.11 -8.31
C ARG A 307 -15.04 11.08 -9.41
N LEU A 308 -14.80 11.54 -10.65
CA LEU A 308 -14.56 10.68 -11.80
C LEU A 308 -13.35 9.78 -11.59
N ILE A 309 -12.24 10.31 -11.08
CA ILE A 309 -11.05 9.52 -10.80
C ILE A 309 -11.13 8.75 -9.48
N GLY A 310 -12.17 8.95 -8.66
CA GLY A 310 -12.42 8.20 -7.41
C GLY A 310 -11.40 8.52 -6.32
N HIS A 311 -11.12 9.79 -6.06
CA HIS A 311 -10.43 10.20 -4.83
C HIS A 311 -11.45 10.35 -3.70
N SER A 312 -11.23 9.63 -2.60
CA SER A 312 -12.06 9.74 -1.40
C SER A 312 -11.97 11.10 -0.70
N ASN A 313 -10.91 11.87 -0.99
CA ASN A 313 -10.70 13.21 -0.46
C ASN A 313 -10.20 14.13 -1.58
N ILE A 314 -10.94 15.20 -1.82
CA ILE A 314 -10.61 16.23 -2.82
C ILE A 314 -9.22 16.83 -2.61
N LYS A 315 -8.76 16.92 -1.37
CA LYS A 315 -7.41 17.41 -1.05
C LYS A 315 -6.33 16.65 -1.84
N THR A 316 -6.55 15.36 -2.12
CA THR A 316 -5.63 14.57 -2.95
C THR A 316 -5.59 15.09 -4.39
N THR A 317 -6.74 15.47 -4.95
CA THR A 317 -6.83 16.05 -6.30
C THR A 317 -6.18 17.44 -6.33
N MET A 318 -6.52 18.30 -5.37
CA MET A 318 -5.95 19.63 -5.25
C MET A 318 -4.44 19.60 -5.05
N ASP A 319 -3.97 18.75 -4.14
CA ASP A 319 -2.55 18.60 -3.84
C ASP A 319 -1.70 18.10 -5.03
N VAL A 320 -2.29 17.34 -5.95
CA VAL A 320 -1.59 16.75 -7.11
C VAL A 320 -1.81 17.54 -8.38
N TYR A 321 -3.03 18.01 -8.60
CA TYR A 321 -3.46 18.59 -9.87
C TYR A 321 -3.94 20.03 -9.77
N GLY A 322 -3.99 20.65 -8.57
CA GLY A 322 -4.52 21.99 -8.38
C GLY A 322 -3.91 23.03 -9.32
N HIS A 323 -2.62 22.89 -9.63
CA HIS A 323 -1.91 23.76 -10.56
C HIS A 323 -2.42 23.68 -12.02
N LEU A 324 -3.19 22.67 -12.38
CA LEU A 324 -3.80 22.52 -13.71
C LEU A 324 -5.18 23.23 -13.80
N PHE A 325 -5.74 23.63 -12.66
CA PHE A 325 -7.07 24.24 -12.56
C PHE A 325 -6.99 25.71 -12.11
N GLY A 326 -5.80 26.30 -12.05
CA GLY A 326 -5.58 27.69 -11.68
C GLY A 326 -5.82 28.59 -12.88
N GLU A 327 -7.00 29.20 -12.99
CA GLU A 327 -7.22 30.42 -13.77
C GLU A 327 -7.32 31.59 -12.80
N VAL A 328 -6.70 32.70 -13.20
CA VAL A 328 -6.95 34.01 -12.58
C VAL A 328 -8.43 34.34 -12.86
N VAL A 329 -9.25 34.30 -11.83
CA VAL A 329 -10.62 34.80 -11.94
C VAL A 329 -10.49 36.31 -11.87
N GLU A 330 -10.66 37.00 -13.00
CA GLU A 330 -10.91 38.43 -13.00
C GLU A 330 -12.28 38.66 -12.34
N MET A 331 -12.29 39.39 -11.24
CA MET A 331 -13.55 39.83 -10.64
C MET A 331 -13.95 41.11 -11.36
N ASP A 332 -14.87 41.02 -12.31
CA ASP A 332 -15.63 42.17 -12.79
C ASP A 332 -16.56 42.60 -11.67
N LEU A 333 -16.29 43.79 -11.14
CA LEU A 333 -17.14 44.50 -10.19
C LEU A 333 -17.97 45.53 -11.01
N ASP A 334 -18.90 45.05 -11.83
CA ASP A 334 -19.92 45.90 -12.45
C ASP A 334 -21.07 46.16 -11.46
#